data_2eb8bb0e98c5a19ce5eb94c7e48681fd
#
_entry.id   2eb8bb0e98c5a19ce5eb94c7e48681fd
#
_cell.length_a   1.000
_cell.length_b   1.000
_cell.length_c   1.000
_cell.angle_alpha   90.00
_cell.angle_beta   90.00
_cell.angle_gamma   90.00
#
_symmetry.space_group_name_H-M   'P 1'
#
loop_
_entity.id
_entity.type
_entity.pdbx_description
1 polymer ?
#
loop_
_entity_poly.entity_id
_entity_poly.type
_entity_poly.pdbx_seq_one_letter_code
_entity_poly.pdbx_strand_id
1 'polypeptide(L)'
;MSVVEAKPKLKRSDLIWSLIGLGAVVLSCFLLYRELRNISLDEIADSLRAISHTNWLLAAGATLGAYWALAWYDRIAIAHLGRKISWRFITLCSFTTYALAHNIGASVFSGAVVRYRAYRSKGLTP
;
A
#
# COMPACT_ATOMS: atom_id res chain seq x y z
N MET A 1 26.11 -37.63 -0.17
CA MET A 1 26.46 -36.48 -1.01
C MET A 1 26.05 -35.23 -0.24
N SER A 2 27.02 -34.65 0.48
CA SER A 2 26.80 -33.46 1.35
C SER A 2 26.83 -32.23 0.47
N VAL A 3 25.68 -31.55 0.39
CA VAL A 3 25.58 -30.21 -0.23
C VAL A 3 26.28 -29.24 0.70
N VAL A 4 27.48 -28.81 0.33
CA VAL A 4 28.19 -27.73 1.02
C VAL A 4 27.45 -26.42 0.70
N GLU A 5 26.69 -25.94 1.65
CA GLU A 5 26.02 -24.65 1.61
C GLU A 5 27.09 -23.54 1.66
N ALA A 6 27.42 -23.00 0.50
CA ALA A 6 28.36 -21.90 0.37
C ALA A 6 27.72 -20.63 0.99
N LYS A 7 28.17 -20.25 2.19
CA LYS A 7 27.80 -18.96 2.81
C LYS A 7 28.12 -17.83 1.83
N PRO A 8 27.16 -16.95 1.50
CA PRO A 8 27.42 -15.82 0.62
C PRO A 8 28.46 -14.90 1.25
N LYS A 9 29.56 -14.69 0.58
CA LYS A 9 30.57 -13.68 0.97
C LYS A 9 29.93 -12.30 0.76
N LEU A 10 29.52 -11.64 1.84
CA LEU A 10 29.05 -10.28 1.83
C LEU A 10 30.14 -9.39 1.22
N LYS A 11 29.85 -8.80 0.07
CA LYS A 11 30.74 -7.83 -0.58
C LYS A 11 30.79 -6.57 0.29
N ARG A 12 31.94 -5.91 0.37
CA ARG A 12 32.09 -4.64 1.13
C ARG A 12 31.06 -3.58 0.70
N SER A 13 30.68 -3.57 -0.59
CA SER A 13 29.61 -2.71 -1.10
C SER A 13 28.25 -2.97 -0.43
N ASP A 14 27.90 -4.25 -0.23
CA ASP A 14 26.60 -4.61 0.36
C ASP A 14 26.52 -4.19 1.83
N LEU A 15 27.66 -4.28 2.53
CA LEU A 15 27.76 -3.78 3.92
C LEU A 15 27.62 -2.25 3.99
N ILE A 16 28.26 -1.52 3.08
CA ILE A 16 28.18 -0.05 3.03
C ILE A 16 26.73 0.38 2.76
N TRP A 17 26.05 -0.23 1.76
CA TRP A 17 24.66 0.08 1.46
C TRP A 17 23.71 -0.27 2.61
N SER A 18 23.96 -1.39 3.31
CA SER A 18 23.19 -1.76 4.50
C SER A 18 23.39 -0.77 5.65
N LEU A 19 24.62 -0.29 5.87
CA LEU A 19 24.91 0.72 6.88
C LEU A 19 24.26 2.08 6.56
N ILE A 20 24.29 2.49 5.29
CA ILE A 20 23.62 3.72 4.83
C ILE A 20 22.11 3.59 5.06
N GLY A 21 21.52 2.44 4.67
CA GLY A 21 20.10 2.18 4.88
C GLY A 21 19.71 2.20 6.35
N LEU A 22 20.50 1.55 7.21
CA LEU A 22 20.27 1.55 8.66
C LEU A 22 20.40 2.97 9.23
N GLY A 23 21.42 3.71 8.81
CA GLY A 23 21.61 5.10 9.23
C GLY A 23 20.44 6.00 8.84
N ALA A 24 19.91 5.83 7.61
CA ALA A 24 18.73 6.56 7.15
C ALA A 24 17.48 6.22 7.97
N VAL A 25 17.27 4.94 8.31
CA VAL A 25 16.15 4.51 9.18
C VAL A 25 16.29 5.12 10.58
N VAL A 26 17.46 5.03 11.20
CA VAL A 26 17.71 5.60 12.53
C VAL A 26 17.49 7.11 12.53
N LEU A 27 18.01 7.82 11.52
CA LEU A 27 17.83 9.25 11.37
C LEU A 27 16.33 9.60 11.20
N SER A 28 15.61 8.86 10.35
CA SER A 28 14.17 9.07 10.15
C SER A 28 13.38 8.85 11.43
N CYS A 29 13.67 7.79 12.18
CA CYS A 29 13.03 7.53 13.46
C CYS A 29 13.35 8.62 14.49
N PHE A 30 14.59 9.12 14.52
CA PHE A 30 14.99 10.20 15.42
C PHE A 30 14.26 11.52 15.07
N LEU A 31 14.21 11.89 13.80
CA LEU A 31 13.49 13.09 13.35
C LEU A 31 11.99 12.98 13.64
N LEU A 32 11.39 11.82 13.36
CA LEU A 32 9.99 11.57 13.65
C LEU A 32 9.70 11.66 15.16
N TYR A 33 10.54 11.04 15.99
CA TYR A 33 10.41 11.12 17.44
C TYR A 33 10.51 12.56 17.95
N ARG A 34 11.45 13.35 17.40
CA ARG A 34 11.63 14.76 17.74
C ARG A 34 10.40 15.59 17.40
N GLU A 35 9.83 15.39 16.20
CA GLU A 35 8.59 16.09 15.78
C GLU A 35 7.39 15.68 16.64
N LEU A 36 7.17 14.38 16.80
CA LEU A 36 6.03 13.87 17.58
C LEU A 36 6.06 14.27 19.06
N ARG A 37 7.25 14.45 19.63
CA ARG A 37 7.39 14.86 21.03
C ARG A 37 6.88 16.28 21.30
N ASN A 38 6.87 17.13 20.27
CA ASN A 38 6.46 18.52 20.38
C ASN A 38 4.96 18.70 20.04
N ILE A 39 4.29 17.67 19.53
CA ILE A 39 2.88 17.72 19.16
C ILE A 39 2.07 17.09 20.29
N SER A 40 1.18 17.86 20.91
CA SER A 40 0.24 17.35 21.89
C SER A 40 -0.97 16.71 21.19
N LEU A 41 -1.59 15.73 21.83
CA LEU A 41 -2.85 15.14 21.32
C LEU A 41 -3.96 16.19 21.20
N ASP A 42 -3.94 17.19 22.08
CA ASP A 42 -4.91 18.29 22.06
C ASP A 42 -4.73 19.17 20.81
N GLU A 43 -3.48 19.49 20.43
CA GLU A 43 -3.20 20.22 19.18
C GLU A 43 -3.66 19.46 17.92
N ILE A 44 -3.50 18.14 17.93
CA ILE A 44 -4.02 17.30 16.83
C ILE A 44 -5.54 17.34 16.79
N ALA A 45 -6.19 17.21 17.96
CA ALA A 45 -7.65 17.27 18.04
C ALA A 45 -8.19 18.62 17.60
N ASP A 46 -7.56 19.71 18.00
CA ASP A 46 -7.95 21.07 17.63
C ASP A 46 -7.72 21.34 16.13
N SER A 47 -6.61 20.85 15.57
CA SER A 47 -6.33 20.91 14.14
C SER A 47 -7.39 20.16 13.33
N LEU A 48 -7.81 18.98 13.79
CA LEU A 48 -8.86 18.19 13.13
C LEU A 48 -10.24 18.90 13.22
N ARG A 49 -10.54 19.52 14.35
CA ARG A 49 -11.79 20.29 14.55
C ARG A 49 -11.81 21.58 13.72
N ALA A 50 -10.64 22.18 13.47
CA ALA A 50 -10.52 23.38 12.65
C ALA A 50 -10.81 23.12 11.16
N ILE A 51 -10.78 21.86 10.71
CA ILE A 51 -11.12 21.50 9.32
C ILE A 51 -12.62 21.65 9.11
N SER A 52 -13.02 22.50 8.17
CA SER A 52 -14.44 22.70 7.85
C SER A 52 -15.11 21.41 7.36
N HIS A 53 -16.39 21.26 7.64
CA HIS A 53 -17.18 20.11 7.18
C HIS A 53 -17.15 19.99 5.64
N THR A 54 -17.09 21.11 4.92
CA THR A 54 -16.96 21.13 3.46
C THR A 54 -15.67 20.47 3.01
N ASN A 55 -14.54 20.75 3.68
CA ASN A 55 -13.26 20.14 3.34
C ASN A 55 -13.26 18.63 3.63
N TRP A 56 -13.91 18.20 4.70
CA TRP A 56 -14.12 16.79 4.99
C TRP A 56 -14.91 16.08 3.89
N LEU A 57 -16.01 16.69 3.44
CA LEU A 57 -16.83 16.16 2.35
C LEU A 57 -16.07 16.12 1.02
N LEU A 58 -15.31 17.17 0.71
CA LEU A 58 -14.48 17.21 -0.48
C LEU A 58 -13.38 16.13 -0.44
N ALA A 59 -12.71 15.95 0.68
CA ALA A 59 -11.69 14.91 0.86
C ALA A 59 -12.28 13.50 0.71
N ALA A 60 -13.44 13.26 1.34
CA ALA A 60 -14.15 11.98 1.20
C ALA A 60 -14.59 11.75 -0.25
N GLY A 61 -15.16 12.75 -0.91
CA GLY A 61 -15.58 12.68 -2.31
C GLY A 61 -14.40 12.42 -3.26
N ALA A 62 -13.29 13.11 -3.06
CA ALA A 62 -12.07 12.91 -3.84
C ALA A 62 -11.50 11.48 -3.65
N THR A 63 -11.50 10.99 -2.42
CA THR A 63 -11.05 9.63 -2.10
C THR A 63 -11.94 8.59 -2.77
N LEU A 64 -13.26 8.71 -2.66
CA LEU A 64 -14.21 7.82 -3.30
C LEU A 64 -14.06 7.86 -4.83
N GLY A 65 -13.88 9.04 -5.41
CA GLY A 65 -13.63 9.21 -6.84
C GLY A 65 -12.34 8.53 -7.31
N ALA A 66 -11.26 8.65 -6.54
CA ALA A 66 -10.01 7.98 -6.82
C ALA A 66 -10.16 6.45 -6.80
N TYR A 67 -10.79 5.88 -5.77
CA TYR A 67 -11.04 4.44 -5.69
C TYR A 67 -11.98 3.95 -6.80
N TRP A 68 -12.96 4.76 -7.19
CA TRP A 68 -13.84 4.45 -8.31
C TRP A 68 -13.09 4.42 -9.65
N ALA A 69 -12.18 5.37 -9.89
CA ALA A 69 -11.32 5.37 -11.06
C ALA A 69 -10.41 4.13 -11.11
N LEU A 70 -9.85 3.71 -9.95
CA LEU A 70 -9.06 2.47 -9.85
C LEU A 70 -9.90 1.23 -10.15
N ALA A 71 -11.17 1.18 -9.71
CA ALA A 71 -12.08 0.09 -10.05
C ALA A 71 -12.40 0.04 -11.55
N TRP A 72 -12.49 1.20 -12.22
CA TRP A 72 -12.63 1.28 -13.69
C TRP A 72 -11.41 0.72 -14.40
N TYR A 73 -10.21 1.04 -13.91
CA TYR A 73 -8.97 0.50 -14.46
C TYR A 73 -8.95 -1.03 -14.38
N ASP A 74 -9.28 -1.60 -13.23
CA ASP A 74 -9.37 -3.06 -13.05
C ASP A 74 -10.45 -3.69 -13.96
N ARG A 75 -11.56 -3.01 -14.17
CA ARG A 75 -12.61 -3.46 -15.10
C ARG A 75 -12.11 -3.55 -16.55
N ILE A 76 -11.38 -2.54 -17.00
CA ILE A 76 -10.84 -2.52 -18.37
C ILE A 76 -9.85 -3.69 -18.52
N ALA A 77 -8.99 -3.93 -17.53
CA ALA A 77 -8.05 -5.04 -17.55
C ALA A 77 -8.76 -6.41 -17.65
N ILE A 78 -9.84 -6.62 -16.89
CA ILE A 78 -10.62 -7.86 -16.90
C ILE A 78 -11.40 -8.02 -18.22
N ALA A 79 -11.93 -6.93 -18.77
CA ALA A 79 -12.61 -6.94 -20.07
C ALA A 79 -11.63 -7.34 -21.19
N HIS A 80 -10.39 -6.91 -21.14
CA HIS A 80 -9.32 -7.30 -22.08
C HIS A 80 -9.02 -8.81 -22.04
N LEU A 81 -9.20 -9.44 -20.87
CA LEU A 81 -9.06 -10.90 -20.70
C LEU A 81 -10.30 -11.67 -21.19
N GLY A 82 -11.28 -11.00 -21.77
CA GLY A 82 -12.50 -11.61 -22.29
C GLY A 82 -13.42 -12.21 -21.21
N ARG A 83 -13.23 -11.84 -19.93
CA ARG A 83 -14.00 -12.38 -18.81
C ARG A 83 -15.09 -11.42 -18.35
N LYS A 84 -16.27 -11.99 -18.07
CA LYS A 84 -17.41 -11.25 -17.53
C LYS A 84 -17.49 -11.45 -16.02
N ILE A 85 -16.98 -10.47 -15.25
CA ILE A 85 -17.09 -10.44 -13.80
C ILE A 85 -18.00 -9.28 -13.40
N SER A 86 -18.81 -9.48 -12.35
CA SER A 86 -19.76 -8.45 -11.92
C SER A 86 -19.03 -7.19 -11.46
N TRP A 87 -19.58 -6.02 -11.82
CA TRP A 87 -19.01 -4.73 -11.43
C TRP A 87 -18.81 -4.58 -9.93
N ARG A 88 -19.79 -5.02 -9.13
CA ARG A 88 -19.71 -4.98 -7.65
C ARG A 88 -18.51 -5.75 -7.11
N PHE A 89 -18.23 -6.92 -7.69
CA PHE A 89 -17.07 -7.73 -7.26
C PHE A 89 -15.75 -7.07 -7.64
N ILE A 90 -15.64 -6.50 -8.82
CA ILE A 90 -14.45 -5.78 -9.27
C ILE A 90 -14.19 -4.57 -8.36
N THR A 91 -15.22 -3.77 -8.09
CA THR A 91 -15.10 -2.59 -7.22
C THR A 91 -14.66 -2.97 -5.81
N LEU A 92 -15.27 -4.02 -5.21
CA LEU A 92 -14.89 -4.48 -3.87
C LEU A 92 -13.45 -5.03 -3.84
N CYS A 93 -13.08 -5.83 -4.84
CA CYS A 93 -11.73 -6.37 -4.97
C CYS A 93 -10.69 -5.26 -5.13
N SER A 94 -10.97 -4.27 -5.98
CA SER A 94 -10.12 -3.10 -6.20
C SER A 94 -9.95 -2.30 -4.92
N PHE A 95 -11.05 -1.95 -4.25
CA PHE A 95 -11.03 -1.22 -2.98
C PHE A 95 -10.18 -1.94 -1.94
N THR A 96 -10.44 -3.24 -1.70
CA THR A 96 -9.69 -4.04 -0.72
C THR A 96 -8.21 -4.12 -1.09
N THR A 97 -7.91 -4.34 -2.36
CA THR A 97 -6.54 -4.43 -2.86
C THR A 97 -5.76 -3.14 -2.60
N TYR A 98 -6.31 -2.00 -2.97
CA TYR A 98 -5.63 -0.72 -2.82
C TYR A 98 -5.57 -0.27 -1.36
N ALA A 99 -6.62 -0.51 -0.57
CA ALA A 99 -6.60 -0.23 0.86
C ALA A 99 -5.49 -1.01 1.58
N LEU A 100 -5.36 -2.30 1.31
CA LEU A 100 -4.29 -3.12 1.89
C LEU A 100 -2.91 -2.74 1.36
N ALA A 101 -2.78 -2.49 0.06
CA ALA A 101 -1.52 -2.15 -0.57
C ALA A 101 -0.92 -0.86 0.00
N HIS A 102 -1.74 0.16 0.24
CA HIS A 102 -1.29 1.44 0.80
C HIS A 102 -0.93 1.34 2.29
N ASN A 103 -1.63 0.49 3.05
CA ASN A 103 -1.39 0.37 4.49
C ASN A 103 -0.22 -0.55 4.85
N ILE A 104 0.06 -1.59 4.06
CA ILE A 104 1.12 -2.57 4.35
C ILE A 104 2.48 -2.14 3.77
N GLY A 105 2.51 -1.16 2.88
CA GLY A 105 3.74 -0.62 2.29
C GLY A 105 4.43 -1.52 1.25
N ALA A 106 4.05 -2.79 1.14
CA ALA A 106 4.52 -3.73 0.12
C ALA A 106 3.54 -3.80 -1.06
N SER A 107 3.20 -2.65 -1.62
CA SER A 107 2.03 -2.44 -2.51
C SER A 107 1.92 -3.43 -3.68
N VAL A 108 3.04 -3.77 -4.31
CA VAL A 108 3.05 -4.67 -5.46
C VAL A 108 2.70 -6.10 -5.04
N PHE A 109 3.29 -6.60 -3.95
CA PHE A 109 3.10 -7.98 -3.51
C PHE A 109 1.75 -8.18 -2.82
N SER A 110 1.35 -7.30 -1.91
CA SER A 110 0.07 -7.40 -1.20
C SER A 110 -1.11 -7.26 -2.14
N GLY A 111 -1.07 -6.29 -3.06
CA GLY A 111 -2.10 -6.08 -4.06
C GLY A 111 -2.25 -7.23 -5.04
N ALA A 112 -1.14 -7.81 -5.53
CA ALA A 112 -1.14 -8.94 -6.42
C ALA A 112 -1.74 -10.20 -5.77
N VAL A 113 -1.40 -10.49 -4.50
CA VAL A 113 -1.94 -11.64 -3.76
C VAL A 113 -3.44 -11.53 -3.56
N VAL A 114 -3.94 -10.35 -3.18
CA VAL A 114 -5.38 -10.13 -3.00
C VAL A 114 -6.13 -10.33 -4.32
N ARG A 115 -5.65 -9.70 -5.40
CA ARG A 115 -6.24 -9.87 -6.75
C ARG A 115 -6.20 -11.32 -7.21
N TYR A 116 -5.07 -11.98 -7.08
CA TYR A 116 -4.91 -13.38 -7.47
C TYR A 116 -5.93 -14.28 -6.76
N ARG A 117 -6.04 -14.18 -5.44
CA ARG A 117 -7.02 -14.96 -4.66
C ARG A 117 -8.46 -14.63 -5.04
N ALA A 118 -8.78 -13.35 -5.15
CA ALA A 118 -10.13 -12.90 -5.47
C ALA A 118 -10.56 -13.34 -6.87
N TYR A 119 -9.72 -13.16 -7.87
CA TYR A 119 -10.08 -13.53 -9.25
C TYR A 119 -10.00 -15.02 -9.51
N ARG A 120 -9.14 -15.75 -8.81
CA ARG A 120 -9.11 -17.22 -8.86
C ARG A 120 -10.43 -17.83 -8.37
N SER A 121 -11.07 -17.25 -7.35
CA SER A 121 -12.39 -17.69 -6.89
C SER A 121 -13.51 -17.52 -7.94
N LYS A 122 -13.25 -16.72 -8.98
CA LYS A 122 -14.14 -16.49 -10.13
C LYS A 122 -13.70 -17.23 -11.40
N GLY A 123 -12.78 -18.21 -11.27
CA GLY A 123 -12.35 -19.05 -12.37
C GLY A 123 -11.30 -18.41 -13.31
N LEU A 124 -10.65 -17.34 -12.89
CA LEU A 124 -9.45 -16.85 -13.58
C LEU A 124 -8.25 -17.62 -13.04
N THR A 125 -7.73 -18.51 -13.86
CA THR A 125 -6.39 -19.13 -13.70
C THR A 125 -5.38 -18.34 -14.51
N PRO A 126 -4.11 -18.24 -14.04
CA PRO A 126 -3.03 -17.62 -14.82
C PRO A 126 -2.81 -18.36 -16.14
#